data_1d6b417caeb44542322dc798a81fc077
#
_entry.id   1d6b417caeb44542322dc798a81fc077
#
_cell.length_a   1.000
_cell.length_b   1.000
_cell.length_c   1.000
_cell.angle_alpha   90.00
_cell.angle_beta   90.00
_cell.angle_gamma   90.00
#
_symmetry.space_group_name_H-M   'P 1'
#
loop_
_entity.id
_entity.type
_entity.pdbx_description
1 polymer ?
#
loop_
_entity_poly.entity_id
_entity_poly.type
_entity_poly.pdbx_seq_one_letter_code
_entity_poly.pdbx_strand_id
1 'polypeptide(L)'
;MVVSRTIAVSYFSFAILISACAGRTHSNNLAEPAISSDVVTLEVENHNWADVNLFIIHDGVETRFAQVSAAHDVSLEIPEKLRGQMGVIRLEARRIGGTDSFLSQAISLRGNSAVRFTIESSLARSSVGVW
;
A
#
# COMPACT_ATOMS: atom_id res chain seq x y z
N MET A 1 72.65 46.04 7.44
CA MET A 1 72.02 46.41 6.19
C MET A 1 70.77 45.55 6.07
N VAL A 2 69.67 46.07 6.54
CA VAL A 2 68.38 45.34 6.63
C VAL A 2 67.36 46.14 5.87
N VAL A 3 66.87 45.56 4.78
CA VAL A 3 65.86 46.14 3.94
C VAL A 3 64.47 45.68 4.40
N SER A 4 63.74 46.58 5.02
CA SER A 4 62.36 46.35 5.46
C SER A 4 61.46 46.49 4.28
N ARG A 5 60.72 45.41 3.93
CA ARG A 5 59.65 45.46 2.91
C ARG A 5 58.29 45.46 3.62
N THR A 6 57.69 46.62 3.59
CA THR A 6 56.30 46.81 4.03
C THR A 6 55.35 46.22 3.01
N ILE A 7 54.57 45.23 3.40
CA ILE A 7 53.49 44.67 2.57
C ILE A 7 52.17 45.37 2.95
N ALA A 8 51.66 46.15 2.04
CA ALA A 8 50.34 46.76 2.16
C ALA A 8 49.24 45.74 1.85
N VAL A 9 48.45 45.42 2.85
CA VAL A 9 47.29 44.56 2.71
C VAL A 9 46.11 45.42 2.33
N SER A 10 45.68 45.28 1.10
CA SER A 10 44.48 45.94 0.55
C SER A 10 43.23 45.10 0.92
N TYR A 11 42.41 45.61 1.81
CA TYR A 11 41.11 45.02 2.11
C TYR A 11 40.12 45.36 1.02
N PHE A 12 39.80 44.37 0.20
CA PHE A 12 38.74 44.46 -0.80
C PHE A 12 37.41 44.05 -0.15
N SER A 13 36.64 45.06 0.26
CA SER A 13 35.28 44.84 0.77
C SER A 13 34.36 44.42 -0.34
N PHE A 14 34.02 43.14 -0.39
CA PHE A 14 33.03 42.58 -1.32
C PHE A 14 31.65 42.68 -0.67
N ALA A 15 30.89 43.72 -1.05
CA ALA A 15 29.50 43.83 -0.63
C ALA A 15 28.63 42.91 -1.44
N ILE A 16 28.17 41.83 -0.85
CA ILE A 16 27.20 40.89 -1.45
C ILE A 16 25.80 41.46 -1.25
N LEU A 17 25.22 41.98 -2.31
CA LEU A 17 23.80 42.33 -2.38
C LEU A 17 23.00 41.05 -2.58
N ILE A 18 22.39 40.52 -1.50
CA ILE A 18 21.46 39.43 -1.56
C ILE A 18 20.12 39.97 -2.03
N SER A 19 19.83 39.89 -3.33
CA SER A 19 18.50 40.11 -3.89
C SER A 19 17.62 38.92 -3.51
N ALA A 20 16.80 39.12 -2.48
CA ALA A 20 15.73 38.19 -2.15
C ALA A 20 14.61 38.33 -3.19
N CYS A 21 14.66 37.55 -4.26
CA CYS A 21 13.51 37.30 -5.10
C CYS A 21 12.53 36.42 -4.30
N ALA A 22 11.58 37.03 -3.64
CA ALA A 22 10.37 36.36 -3.15
C ALA A 22 9.52 35.98 -4.37
N GLY A 23 9.87 34.85 -4.98
CA GLY A 23 9.03 34.16 -5.93
C GLY A 23 7.79 33.64 -5.20
N ARG A 24 6.68 34.40 -5.26
CA ARG A 24 5.36 33.83 -4.98
C ARG A 24 5.08 32.80 -6.04
N THR A 25 5.39 31.54 -5.76
CA THR A 25 4.80 30.43 -6.48
C THR A 25 3.31 30.44 -6.14
N HIS A 26 2.52 31.01 -7.04
CA HIS A 26 1.11 30.72 -7.10
C HIS A 26 1.02 29.23 -7.43
N SER A 27 0.90 28.41 -6.40
CA SER A 27 0.38 27.07 -6.55
C SER A 27 -1.06 27.25 -7.03
N ASN A 28 -1.25 27.27 -8.33
CA ASN A 28 -2.52 26.91 -8.92
C ASN A 28 -2.72 25.43 -8.56
N ASN A 29 -3.24 25.21 -7.35
CA ASN A 29 -3.96 24.00 -7.06
C ASN A 29 -5.22 24.01 -7.95
N LEU A 30 -5.03 23.78 -9.25
CA LEU A 30 -5.98 22.99 -9.96
C LEU A 30 -5.95 21.67 -9.20
N ALA A 31 -6.90 21.51 -8.30
CA ALA A 31 -7.20 20.20 -7.75
C ALA A 31 -7.46 19.34 -8.99
N GLU A 32 -6.41 18.65 -9.41
CA GLU A 32 -6.55 17.46 -10.24
C GLU A 32 -7.62 16.67 -9.52
N PRO A 33 -8.76 16.35 -10.16
CA PRO A 33 -9.74 15.50 -9.51
C PRO A 33 -8.92 14.30 -9.06
N ALA A 34 -8.73 14.18 -7.75
CA ALA A 34 -8.17 13.00 -7.17
C ALA A 34 -9.03 11.90 -7.76
N ILE A 35 -8.47 11.14 -8.71
CA ILE A 35 -9.01 9.87 -9.10
C ILE A 35 -8.96 9.14 -7.77
N SER A 36 -10.11 9.11 -7.10
CA SER A 36 -10.32 8.25 -5.95
C SER A 36 -10.11 6.86 -6.52
N SER A 37 -8.86 6.40 -6.50
CA SER A 37 -8.61 4.99 -6.62
C SER A 37 -9.31 4.43 -5.40
N ASP A 38 -10.53 3.90 -5.62
CA ASP A 38 -11.33 3.30 -4.57
C ASP A 38 -10.43 2.24 -3.90
N VAL A 39 -9.85 2.61 -2.78
CA VAL A 39 -8.99 1.70 -2.01
C VAL A 39 -9.90 0.62 -1.47
N VAL A 40 -9.70 -0.61 -1.89
CA VAL A 40 -10.40 -1.75 -1.33
C VAL A 40 -9.52 -2.41 -0.29
N THR A 41 -10.00 -2.42 0.94
CA THR A 41 -9.30 -3.03 2.07
C THR A 41 -9.78 -4.46 2.28
N LEU A 42 -8.84 -5.39 2.47
CA LEU A 42 -9.10 -6.76 2.92
C LEU A 42 -8.72 -6.88 4.38
N GLU A 43 -9.71 -7.05 5.24
CA GLU A 43 -9.53 -7.39 6.64
C GLU A 43 -9.54 -8.90 6.78
N VAL A 44 -8.48 -9.48 7.31
CA VAL A 44 -8.34 -10.92 7.50
C VAL A 44 -8.24 -11.23 8.99
N GLU A 45 -9.14 -12.05 9.48
CA GLU A 45 -9.16 -12.57 10.83
C GLU A 45 -8.79 -14.05 10.76
N ASN A 46 -7.57 -14.42 11.17
CA ASN A 46 -7.12 -15.81 11.14
C ASN A 46 -7.30 -16.45 12.51
N HIS A 47 -8.41 -17.16 12.69
CA HIS A 47 -8.70 -17.97 13.89
C HIS A 47 -8.12 -19.39 13.79
N ASN A 48 -7.34 -19.70 12.76
CA ASN A 48 -6.68 -20.98 12.61
C ASN A 48 -5.39 -21.04 13.45
N TRP A 49 -5.05 -22.22 13.92
CA TRP A 49 -3.84 -22.49 14.69
C TRP A 49 -2.57 -22.58 13.82
N ALA A 50 -2.73 -22.52 12.51
CA ALA A 50 -1.65 -22.56 11.54
C ALA A 50 -1.62 -21.26 10.71
N ASP A 51 -0.45 -20.94 10.19
CA ASP A 51 -0.29 -19.92 9.17
C ASP A 51 -1.04 -20.32 7.90
N VAL A 52 -1.60 -19.34 7.23
CA VAL A 52 -2.31 -19.52 5.96
C VAL A 52 -1.73 -18.66 4.86
N ASN A 53 -1.67 -19.21 3.66
CA ASN A 53 -1.42 -18.44 2.44
C ASN A 53 -2.75 -17.98 1.87
N LEU A 54 -2.84 -16.69 1.53
CA LEU A 54 -3.97 -16.09 0.86
C LEU A 54 -3.68 -15.95 -0.62
N PHE A 55 -4.67 -16.30 -1.43
CA PHE A 55 -4.65 -16.12 -2.88
C PHE A 55 -5.84 -15.29 -3.30
N ILE A 56 -5.62 -14.44 -4.30
CA ILE A 56 -6.68 -13.75 -5.03
C ILE A 56 -6.79 -14.39 -6.40
N ILE A 57 -8.01 -14.76 -6.78
CA ILE A 57 -8.32 -15.32 -8.09
C ILE A 57 -9.19 -14.32 -8.83
N HIS A 58 -8.70 -13.80 -9.93
CA HIS A 58 -9.40 -12.87 -10.82
C HIS A 58 -9.14 -13.23 -12.27
N ASP A 59 -10.12 -13.07 -13.12
CA ASP A 59 -10.03 -13.34 -14.58
C ASP A 59 -9.42 -14.72 -14.90
N GLY A 60 -9.66 -15.72 -14.05
CA GLY A 60 -9.10 -17.07 -14.17
C GLY A 60 -7.64 -17.23 -13.73
N VAL A 61 -7.01 -16.16 -13.22
CA VAL A 61 -5.62 -16.17 -12.75
C VAL A 61 -5.60 -16.21 -11.22
N GLU A 62 -4.86 -17.17 -10.67
CA GLU A 62 -4.58 -17.27 -9.25
C GLU A 62 -3.26 -16.54 -8.93
N THR A 63 -3.29 -15.66 -7.95
CA THR A 63 -2.11 -14.91 -7.49
C THR A 63 -1.98 -15.04 -5.98
N ARG A 64 -0.81 -15.48 -5.50
CA ARG A 64 -0.52 -15.43 -4.06
C ARG A 64 -0.44 -13.98 -3.63
N PHE A 65 -1.25 -13.63 -2.64
CA PHE A 65 -1.39 -12.26 -2.18
C PHE A 65 -0.65 -11.97 -0.88
N ALA A 66 -0.84 -12.82 0.12
CA ALA A 66 -0.25 -12.63 1.44
C ALA A 66 -0.09 -13.96 2.19
N GLN A 67 0.60 -13.89 3.31
CA GLN A 67 0.61 -14.93 4.35
C GLN A 67 0.14 -14.29 5.64
N VAL A 68 -0.75 -14.94 6.35
CA VAL A 68 -1.27 -14.51 7.65
C VAL A 68 -0.91 -15.55 8.69
N SER A 69 -0.25 -15.08 9.76
CA SER A 69 0.16 -15.96 10.86
C SER A 69 -1.03 -16.50 11.63
N ALA A 70 -0.82 -17.63 12.31
CA ALA A 70 -1.80 -18.26 13.17
C ALA A 70 -2.32 -17.30 14.25
N ALA A 71 -3.61 -17.30 14.47
CA ALA A 71 -4.28 -16.47 15.48
C ALA A 71 -3.94 -14.96 15.39
N HIS A 72 -3.82 -14.44 14.15
CA HIS A 72 -3.52 -13.03 13.88
C HIS A 72 -4.53 -12.42 12.92
N ASP A 73 -4.79 -11.13 13.16
CA ASP A 73 -5.60 -10.30 12.27
C ASP A 73 -4.70 -9.35 11.50
N VAL A 74 -5.04 -9.08 10.25
CA VAL A 74 -4.30 -8.17 9.38
C VAL A 74 -5.23 -7.42 8.45
N SER A 75 -4.91 -6.15 8.21
CA SER A 75 -5.58 -5.32 7.21
C SER A 75 -4.63 -5.09 6.03
N LEU A 76 -5.08 -5.42 4.83
CA LEU A 76 -4.32 -5.40 3.59
C LEU A 76 -5.08 -4.59 2.54
N GLU A 77 -4.36 -3.84 1.71
CA GLU A 77 -4.94 -3.19 0.55
C GLU A 77 -4.92 -4.15 -0.65
N ILE A 78 -6.06 -4.32 -1.33
CA ILE A 78 -6.12 -5.09 -2.59
C ILE A 78 -5.66 -4.16 -3.72
N PRO A 79 -4.49 -4.40 -4.34
CA PRO A 79 -4.01 -3.60 -5.46
C PRO A 79 -4.97 -3.66 -6.65
N GLU A 80 -5.10 -2.57 -7.38
CA GLU A 80 -6.00 -2.48 -8.54
C GLU A 80 -5.78 -3.62 -9.55
N LYS A 81 -4.51 -3.96 -9.81
CA LYS A 81 -4.14 -5.06 -10.72
C LYS A 81 -4.68 -6.44 -10.33
N LEU A 82 -5.07 -6.63 -9.06
CA LEU A 82 -5.63 -7.89 -8.55
C LEU A 82 -7.15 -7.86 -8.41
N ARG A 83 -7.81 -6.77 -8.79
CA ARG A 83 -9.27 -6.62 -8.67
C ARG A 83 -10.03 -7.21 -9.85
N GLY A 84 -9.32 -7.62 -10.92
CA GLY A 84 -9.92 -8.11 -12.15
C GLY A 84 -10.60 -7.02 -12.98
N GLN A 85 -10.79 -7.25 -14.27
CA GLN A 85 -11.36 -6.27 -15.19
C GLN A 85 -12.81 -5.89 -14.83
N MET A 86 -13.57 -6.84 -14.29
CA MET A 86 -14.95 -6.62 -13.88
C MET A 86 -15.11 -6.26 -12.40
N GLY A 87 -14.02 -6.12 -11.66
CA GLY A 87 -14.05 -5.91 -10.22
C GLY A 87 -14.63 -7.10 -9.46
N VAL A 88 -14.48 -8.31 -9.98
CA VAL A 88 -14.95 -9.54 -9.35
C VAL A 88 -13.75 -10.44 -9.05
N ILE A 89 -13.63 -10.86 -7.80
CA ILE A 89 -12.56 -11.74 -7.34
C ILE A 89 -13.12 -12.93 -6.56
N ARG A 90 -12.26 -13.92 -6.31
CA ARG A 90 -12.44 -14.93 -5.27
C ARG A 90 -11.23 -14.90 -4.36
N LEU A 91 -11.44 -15.21 -3.10
CA LEU A 91 -10.39 -15.35 -2.10
C LEU A 91 -10.23 -16.83 -1.77
N GLU A 92 -8.99 -17.27 -1.70
CA GLU A 92 -8.68 -18.60 -1.24
C GLU A 92 -7.68 -18.54 -0.09
N ALA A 93 -7.92 -19.34 0.96
CA ALA A 93 -7.01 -19.58 2.05
C ALA A 93 -6.52 -21.03 1.99
N ARG A 94 -5.20 -21.22 2.03
CA ARG A 94 -4.55 -22.55 2.11
C ARG A 94 -3.70 -22.62 3.35
N ARG A 95 -3.93 -23.62 4.17
CA ARG A 95 -3.12 -23.83 5.37
C ARG A 95 -1.71 -24.27 4.99
N ILE A 96 -0.72 -23.66 5.64
CA ILE A 96 0.68 -24.07 5.47
C ILE A 96 0.90 -25.37 6.23
N GLY A 97 1.50 -26.35 5.53
CA GLY A 97 1.73 -27.67 6.09
C GLY A 97 0.52 -28.59 6.15
N GLY A 98 -0.59 -28.20 5.51
CA GLY A 98 -1.82 -29.00 5.37
C GLY A 98 -2.28 -29.08 3.93
N THR A 99 -3.34 -29.87 3.69
CA THR A 99 -3.97 -30.03 2.37
C THR A 99 -5.32 -29.32 2.27
N ASP A 100 -5.81 -28.79 3.38
CA ASP A 100 -7.10 -28.11 3.45
C ASP A 100 -7.01 -26.70 2.90
N SER A 101 -8.06 -26.32 2.20
CA SER A 101 -8.25 -24.97 1.67
C SER A 101 -9.71 -24.54 1.79
N PHE A 102 -9.92 -23.24 1.72
CA PHE A 102 -11.24 -22.63 1.56
C PHE A 102 -11.21 -21.71 0.35
N LEU A 103 -12.18 -21.87 -0.53
CA LEU A 103 -12.42 -20.99 -1.67
C LEU A 103 -13.74 -20.28 -1.50
N SER A 104 -13.71 -18.95 -1.55
CA SER A 104 -14.92 -18.14 -1.45
C SER A 104 -15.78 -18.23 -2.70
N GLN A 105 -17.03 -17.77 -2.59
CA GLN A 105 -17.82 -17.41 -3.75
C GLN A 105 -17.23 -16.19 -4.47
N ALA A 106 -17.73 -15.88 -5.65
CA ALA A 106 -17.36 -14.66 -6.36
C ALA A 106 -17.81 -13.43 -5.58
N ILE A 107 -16.91 -12.48 -5.39
CA ILE A 107 -17.08 -11.26 -4.62
C ILE A 107 -16.99 -10.09 -5.57
N SER A 108 -18.03 -9.23 -5.59
CA SER A 108 -17.95 -7.95 -6.30
C SER A 108 -17.31 -6.90 -5.43
N LEU A 109 -16.25 -6.27 -5.93
CA LEU A 109 -15.58 -5.16 -5.25
C LEU A 109 -16.17 -3.80 -5.65
N ARG A 110 -17.03 -3.75 -6.66
CA ARG A 110 -17.66 -2.51 -7.12
C ARG A 110 -18.60 -1.97 -6.06
N GLY A 111 -18.39 -0.71 -5.67
CA GLY A 111 -19.19 -0.05 -4.66
C GLY A 111 -18.93 -0.54 -3.23
N ASN A 112 -17.95 -1.44 -3.04
CA ASN A 112 -17.53 -1.92 -1.72
C ASN A 112 -16.11 -1.45 -1.45
N SER A 113 -15.89 -0.85 -0.29
CA SER A 113 -14.58 -0.36 0.15
C SER A 113 -13.84 -1.34 1.05
N ALA A 114 -14.55 -2.33 1.59
CA ALA A 114 -13.96 -3.31 2.48
C ALA A 114 -14.51 -4.73 2.26
N VAL A 115 -13.60 -5.69 2.43
CA VAL A 115 -13.88 -7.13 2.42
C VAL A 115 -13.36 -7.70 3.72
N ARG A 116 -14.16 -8.46 4.45
CA ARG A 116 -13.71 -9.22 5.62
C ARG A 116 -13.62 -10.68 5.28
N PHE A 117 -12.49 -11.29 5.60
CA PHE A 117 -12.24 -12.71 5.45
C PHE A 117 -11.96 -13.34 6.82
N THR A 118 -12.92 -14.05 7.36
CA THR A 118 -12.78 -14.77 8.62
C THR A 118 -12.38 -16.21 8.32
N ILE A 119 -11.18 -16.58 8.73
CA ILE A 119 -10.58 -17.90 8.55
C ILE A 119 -10.74 -18.66 9.84
N GLU A 120 -11.54 -19.71 9.81
CA GLU A 120 -11.86 -20.51 10.98
C GLU A 120 -10.85 -21.62 11.23
N SER A 121 -10.86 -22.21 12.43
CA SER A 121 -10.04 -23.38 12.79
C SER A 121 -10.24 -24.54 11.83
N SER A 122 -11.46 -24.76 11.34
CA SER A 122 -11.76 -25.59 10.18
C SER A 122 -11.98 -24.69 8.98
N LEU A 123 -11.09 -24.76 7.99
CA LEU A 123 -11.17 -23.89 6.80
C LEU A 123 -12.52 -23.98 6.08
N ALA A 124 -13.14 -25.15 6.08
CA ALA A 124 -14.46 -25.35 5.46
C ALA A 124 -15.58 -24.45 6.05
N ARG A 125 -15.36 -23.88 7.24
CA ARG A 125 -16.31 -22.98 7.94
C ARG A 125 -15.95 -21.52 7.79
N SER A 126 -14.88 -21.20 7.09
CA SER A 126 -14.46 -19.83 6.83
C SER A 126 -15.50 -19.08 6.01
N SER A 127 -15.50 -17.75 6.10
CA SER A 127 -16.51 -16.91 5.45
C SER A 127 -15.90 -15.61 4.93
N VAL A 128 -16.57 -15.03 3.93
CA VAL A 128 -16.21 -13.72 3.38
C VAL A 128 -17.45 -12.83 3.34
N GLY A 129 -17.32 -11.61 3.86
CA GLY A 129 -18.31 -10.54 3.79
C GLY A 129 -17.77 -9.32 3.06
N VAL A 130 -18.67 -8.50 2.50
CA VAL A 130 -18.36 -7.23 1.82
C VAL A 130 -19.29 -6.12 2.32
N TRP A 131 -18.81 -4.88 2.40
CA TRP A 131 -19.58 -3.68 2.78
C TRP A 131 -18.99 -2.37 2.25
#